data_056703d5daf1bf3e5c5419be96a581b3
#
_entry.id   056703d5daf1bf3e5c5419be96a581b3
#
_cell.length_a   1.000
_cell.length_b   1.000
_cell.length_c   1.000
_cell.angle_alpha   90.00
_cell.angle_beta   90.00
_cell.angle_gamma   90.00
#
_symmetry.space_group_name_H-M   'P 1'
#
loop_
_entity.id
_entity.type
_entity.pdbx_description
1 polymer ?
#
loop_
_entity_poly.entity_id
_entity_poly.type
_entity_poly.pdbx_seq_one_letter_code
_entity_poly.pdbx_strand_id
1 'polypeptide(L)'
;MRGRLVFGAGTLAAIVAVGSCKDNVGLTSIPPAPERYIAFLNGANEQTPTTTGAQGLATVTVNGDSIHYRIELSNIDSAFLAHIHHGAAGSSSGIIQNLYSPPKASTDLNFSGVLIDSTVAVTDVILSQIRADTTYVNVHTKVNPGGEIRGQLFRFQ
;
A
#
# COMPACT_ATOMS: atom_id res chain seq x y z
N MET A 1 32.80 -10.51 94.36
CA MET A 1 32.85 -9.49 93.26
C MET A 1 32.30 -10.16 92.05
N ARG A 2 31.22 -9.59 91.54
CA ARG A 2 30.38 -10.17 90.41
C ARG A 2 30.82 -9.57 89.10
N GLY A 3 31.42 -10.38 88.25
CA GLY A 3 31.72 -9.99 86.86
C GLY A 3 30.51 -10.22 85.93
N ARG A 4 30.06 -9.18 85.27
CA ARG A 4 28.98 -9.25 84.27
C ARG A 4 29.60 -9.57 82.91
N LEU A 5 29.18 -10.68 82.33
CA LEU A 5 29.42 -11.00 80.91
C LEU A 5 28.40 -10.15 80.07
N VAL A 6 28.90 -9.38 79.11
CA VAL A 6 28.14 -8.74 78.13
C VAL A 6 28.19 -9.53 76.83
N PHE A 7 27.07 -10.14 76.42
CA PHE A 7 26.90 -10.76 75.09
C PHE A 7 26.63 -9.68 74.07
N GLY A 8 27.57 -9.46 73.18
CA GLY A 8 27.35 -8.65 72.00
C GLY A 8 26.61 -9.46 70.92
N ALA A 9 25.39 -9.06 70.59
CA ALA A 9 24.66 -9.64 69.47
C ALA A 9 25.16 -8.99 68.16
N GLY A 10 25.92 -9.78 67.42
CA GLY A 10 26.31 -9.42 66.02
C GLY A 10 25.16 -9.68 65.07
N THR A 11 24.57 -8.64 64.56
CA THR A 11 23.58 -8.69 63.47
C THR A 11 24.31 -8.92 62.15
N LEU A 12 24.16 -10.10 61.56
CA LEU A 12 24.66 -10.44 60.24
C LEU A 12 23.69 -9.85 59.22
N ALA A 13 24.03 -8.77 58.57
CA ALA A 13 23.26 -8.18 57.45
C ALA A 13 23.55 -9.02 56.20
N ALA A 14 22.57 -9.79 55.75
CA ALA A 14 22.63 -10.47 54.47
C ALA A 14 22.36 -9.44 53.35
N ILE A 15 23.38 -9.11 52.58
CA ILE A 15 23.25 -8.31 51.37
C ILE A 15 22.67 -9.22 50.27
N VAL A 16 21.38 -9.07 49.98
CA VAL A 16 20.77 -9.68 48.81
C VAL A 16 21.18 -8.84 47.62
N ALA A 17 22.15 -9.32 46.85
CA ALA A 17 22.43 -8.73 45.53
C ALA A 17 21.29 -9.07 44.58
N VAL A 18 20.40 -8.12 44.36
CA VAL A 18 19.39 -8.19 43.28
C VAL A 18 20.15 -8.01 41.97
N GLY A 19 20.49 -9.12 41.33
CA GLY A 19 21.02 -9.11 39.98
C GLY A 19 19.97 -8.51 39.06
N SER A 20 20.17 -7.26 38.63
CA SER A 20 19.38 -6.65 37.57
C SER A 20 19.76 -7.37 36.28
N CYS A 21 19.00 -8.38 35.91
CA CYS A 21 19.00 -8.89 34.54
C CYS A 21 18.53 -7.72 33.64
N LYS A 22 19.49 -7.00 33.07
CA LYS A 22 19.23 -6.16 31.92
C LYS A 22 19.11 -7.12 30.73
N ASP A 23 17.94 -7.72 30.58
CA ASP A 23 17.56 -8.35 29.34
C ASP A 23 17.40 -7.19 28.32
N ASN A 24 18.52 -6.81 27.69
CA ASN A 24 18.52 -6.12 26.42
C ASN A 24 18.01 -7.12 25.39
N VAL A 25 16.75 -7.52 25.51
CA VAL A 25 16.01 -8.01 24.36
C VAL A 25 15.96 -6.79 23.44
N GLY A 26 16.91 -6.73 22.49
CA GLY A 26 16.82 -5.75 21.42
C GLY A 26 15.42 -5.88 20.86
N LEU A 27 14.58 -4.89 21.15
CA LEU A 27 13.30 -4.75 20.46
C LEU A 27 13.68 -4.59 18.99
N THR A 28 13.77 -5.72 18.29
CA THR A 28 13.78 -5.69 16.83
C THR A 28 12.52 -4.95 16.47
N SER A 29 12.67 -3.71 16.00
CA SER A 29 11.55 -2.89 15.59
C SER A 29 10.74 -3.73 14.61
N ILE A 30 9.52 -4.10 14.98
CA ILE A 30 8.59 -4.75 14.06
C ILE A 30 8.48 -3.78 12.88
N PRO A 31 8.85 -4.20 11.66
CA PRO A 31 8.70 -3.33 10.51
C PRO A 31 7.28 -2.79 10.46
N PRO A 32 7.06 -1.51 10.14
CA PRO A 32 5.73 -0.98 10.02
C PRO A 32 4.94 -1.83 9.01
N ALA A 33 3.66 -2.05 9.30
CA ALA A 33 2.78 -2.77 8.40
C ALA A 33 2.79 -2.06 7.02
N PRO A 34 2.79 -2.83 5.91
CA PRO A 34 2.80 -2.23 4.57
C PRO A 34 1.55 -1.38 4.37
N GLU A 35 1.74 -0.20 3.77
CA GLU A 35 0.65 0.68 3.40
C GLU A 35 -0.07 0.08 2.19
N ARG A 36 -1.38 -0.10 2.29
CA ARG A 36 -2.19 -0.71 1.23
C ARG A 36 -3.31 0.22 0.79
N TYR A 37 -3.48 0.30 -0.52
CA TYR A 37 -4.46 1.13 -1.20
C TYR A 37 -5.31 0.29 -2.13
N ILE A 38 -6.54 0.72 -2.36
CA ILE A 38 -7.51 0.06 -3.23
C ILE A 38 -8.24 1.09 -4.07
N ALA A 39 -8.60 0.72 -5.31
CA ALA A 39 -9.44 1.51 -6.18
C ALA A 39 -10.47 0.61 -6.87
N PHE A 40 -11.74 0.99 -6.79
CA PHE A 40 -12.83 0.37 -7.54
C PHE A 40 -13.04 1.13 -8.84
N LEU A 41 -12.80 0.45 -9.96
CA LEU A 41 -12.81 1.05 -11.29
C LEU A 41 -14.16 0.82 -11.97
N ASN A 42 -14.76 1.89 -12.46
CA ASN A 42 -15.97 1.84 -13.29
C ASN A 42 -16.04 3.04 -14.23
N GLY A 43 -16.88 2.95 -15.24
CA GLY A 43 -17.02 4.01 -16.26
C GLY A 43 -17.63 5.30 -15.74
N ALA A 44 -18.49 5.24 -14.73
CA ALA A 44 -19.13 6.43 -14.15
C ALA A 44 -18.13 7.33 -13.39
N ASN A 45 -16.98 6.78 -12.97
CA ASN A 45 -15.93 7.52 -12.28
C ASN A 45 -14.98 8.27 -13.24
N GLU A 46 -15.03 8.02 -14.56
CA GLU A 46 -14.24 8.79 -15.52
C GLU A 46 -14.64 10.26 -15.50
N GLN A 47 -13.72 11.15 -15.90
CA GLN A 47 -14.02 12.59 -15.99
C GLN A 47 -15.16 12.86 -16.97
N THR A 48 -15.12 12.17 -18.11
CA THR A 48 -16.26 12.05 -19.02
C THR A 48 -16.80 10.64 -18.85
N PRO A 49 -17.92 10.45 -18.11
CA PRO A 49 -18.45 9.12 -17.85
C PRO A 49 -18.64 8.30 -19.13
N THR A 50 -18.22 7.04 -19.10
CA THR A 50 -18.40 6.09 -20.19
C THR A 50 -19.61 5.20 -19.92
N THR A 51 -20.33 4.85 -20.99
CA THR A 51 -21.40 3.84 -20.92
C THR A 51 -20.80 2.48 -21.20
N THR A 52 -20.33 1.83 -20.11
CA THR A 52 -19.70 0.52 -20.18
C THR A 52 -20.17 -0.39 -19.06
N GLY A 53 -20.18 -1.70 -19.29
CA GLY A 53 -20.37 -2.71 -18.25
C GLY A 53 -19.03 -3.17 -17.61
N ALA A 54 -17.91 -2.62 -18.07
CA ALA A 54 -16.60 -2.96 -17.55
C ALA A 54 -16.42 -2.48 -16.10
N GLN A 55 -15.76 -3.30 -15.30
CA GLN A 55 -15.41 -3.00 -13.92
C GLN A 55 -13.98 -3.46 -13.63
N GLY A 56 -13.37 -2.91 -12.59
CA GLY A 56 -12.06 -3.34 -12.15
C GLY A 56 -11.78 -3.09 -10.69
N LEU A 57 -10.80 -3.80 -10.19
CA LEU A 57 -10.23 -3.63 -8.87
C LEU A 57 -8.72 -3.44 -9.01
N ALA A 58 -8.20 -2.32 -8.55
CA ALA A 58 -6.76 -2.11 -8.44
C ALA A 58 -6.35 -2.10 -6.96
N THR A 59 -5.29 -2.82 -6.64
CA THR A 59 -4.65 -2.77 -5.32
C THR A 59 -3.22 -2.31 -5.48
N VAL A 60 -2.75 -1.50 -4.53
CA VAL A 60 -1.36 -1.01 -4.46
C VAL A 60 -0.85 -1.20 -3.05
N THR A 61 0.32 -1.82 -2.92
CA THR A 61 1.04 -1.99 -1.66
C THR A 61 2.37 -1.26 -1.75
N VAL A 62 2.62 -0.33 -0.83
CA VAL A 62 3.90 0.40 -0.76
C VAL A 62 4.93 -0.43 -0.02
N ASN A 63 6.10 -0.65 -0.65
CA ASN A 63 7.23 -1.39 -0.12
C ASN A 63 8.52 -0.56 -0.28
N GLY A 64 8.84 0.28 0.70
CA GLY A 64 10.00 1.18 0.60
C GLY A 64 9.84 2.19 -0.54
N ASP A 65 10.72 2.15 -1.54
CA ASP A 65 10.76 2.97 -2.74
C ASP A 65 10.04 2.34 -3.95
N SER A 66 9.26 1.30 -3.73
CA SER A 66 8.54 0.59 -4.77
C SER A 66 7.07 0.40 -4.40
N ILE A 67 6.25 0.16 -5.41
CA ILE A 67 4.88 -0.28 -5.26
C ILE A 67 4.70 -1.65 -5.92
N HIS A 68 4.07 -2.58 -5.19
CA HIS A 68 3.47 -3.77 -5.79
C HIS A 68 2.02 -3.43 -6.13
N TYR A 69 1.60 -3.73 -7.34
CA TYR A 69 0.26 -3.43 -7.81
C TYR A 69 -0.35 -4.59 -8.58
N ARG A 70 -1.65 -4.73 -8.45
CA ARG A 70 -2.45 -5.73 -9.16
C ARG A 70 -3.73 -5.08 -9.65
N ILE A 71 -4.08 -5.35 -10.91
CA ILE A 71 -5.32 -4.89 -11.54
C ILE A 71 -6.09 -6.11 -12.02
N GLU A 72 -7.29 -6.29 -11.51
CA GLU A 72 -8.26 -7.27 -11.97
C GLU A 72 -9.39 -6.56 -12.68
N LEU A 73 -9.80 -7.11 -13.81
CA LEU A 73 -10.83 -6.54 -14.67
C LEU A 73 -11.96 -7.54 -14.88
N SER A 74 -13.12 -7.03 -15.20
CA SER A 74 -14.29 -7.81 -15.58
C SER A 74 -15.02 -7.11 -16.71
N ASN A 75 -15.40 -7.89 -17.73
CA ASN A 75 -16.21 -7.49 -18.86
C ASN A 75 -15.64 -6.26 -19.61
N ILE A 76 -14.35 -6.26 -19.91
CA ILE A 76 -13.67 -5.19 -20.63
C ILE A 76 -13.17 -5.66 -21.99
N ASP A 77 -13.26 -4.81 -23.00
CA ASP A 77 -12.80 -5.08 -24.36
C ASP A 77 -11.49 -4.33 -24.63
N SER A 78 -10.51 -5.06 -25.21
CA SER A 78 -9.32 -4.44 -25.81
C SER A 78 -8.54 -3.47 -24.91
N ALA A 79 -8.40 -3.80 -23.62
CA ALA A 79 -7.56 -3.04 -22.70
C ALA A 79 -6.11 -2.95 -23.22
N PHE A 80 -5.52 -1.77 -23.27
CA PHE A 80 -4.16 -1.58 -23.79
C PHE A 80 -3.26 -0.69 -22.95
N LEU A 81 -3.80 0.12 -22.05
CA LEU A 81 -3.01 0.92 -21.11
C LEU A 81 -3.70 0.95 -19.73
N ALA A 82 -2.90 1.05 -18.69
CA ALA A 82 -3.35 1.40 -17.36
C ALA A 82 -2.30 2.27 -16.66
N HIS A 83 -2.77 3.28 -15.92
CA HIS A 83 -1.90 4.27 -15.30
C HIS A 83 -2.37 4.63 -13.89
N ILE A 84 -1.41 5.16 -13.09
CA ILE A 84 -1.74 6.02 -11.95
C ILE A 84 -1.59 7.47 -12.40
N HIS A 85 -2.57 8.28 -12.06
CA HIS A 85 -2.59 9.72 -12.26
C HIS A 85 -2.65 10.46 -10.92
N HIS A 86 -2.19 11.70 -10.89
CA HIS A 86 -2.43 12.61 -9.79
C HIS A 86 -3.68 13.44 -10.08
N GLY A 87 -4.68 13.42 -9.21
CA GLY A 87 -5.93 14.19 -9.39
C GLY A 87 -7.04 13.72 -8.46
N ALA A 88 -7.85 14.66 -8.03
CA ALA A 88 -9.06 14.38 -7.25
C ALA A 88 -10.15 13.71 -8.11
N ALA A 89 -11.19 13.18 -7.47
CA ALA A 89 -12.35 12.64 -8.15
C ALA A 89 -12.98 13.70 -9.08
N GLY A 90 -13.34 13.30 -10.32
CA GLY A 90 -13.92 14.19 -11.32
C GLY A 90 -12.94 15.16 -12.00
N SER A 91 -11.64 15.14 -11.64
CA SER A 91 -10.60 15.91 -12.34
C SER A 91 -9.70 15.00 -13.16
N SER A 92 -9.10 15.50 -14.25
CA SER A 92 -8.03 14.80 -14.96
C SER A 92 -6.71 15.50 -14.79
N SER A 93 -5.63 14.73 -14.82
CA SER A 93 -4.27 15.21 -14.67
C SER A 93 -3.31 14.28 -15.38
N GLY A 94 -2.03 14.66 -15.42
CA GLY A 94 -0.99 13.88 -16.08
C GLY A 94 -0.74 12.52 -15.43
N ILE A 95 -0.22 11.59 -16.22
CA ILE A 95 0.23 10.27 -15.76
C ILE A 95 1.43 10.48 -14.84
N ILE A 96 1.41 9.82 -13.69
CA ILE A 96 2.56 9.79 -12.76
C ILE A 96 3.25 8.44 -12.75
N GLN A 97 2.54 7.35 -13.09
CA GLN A 97 3.09 6.01 -13.18
C GLN A 97 2.37 5.16 -14.22
N ASN A 98 3.13 4.58 -15.15
CA ASN A 98 2.62 3.52 -16.03
C ASN A 98 2.51 2.22 -15.25
N LEU A 99 1.36 1.52 -15.37
CA LEU A 99 1.12 0.22 -14.76
C LEU A 99 1.08 -0.89 -15.81
N TYR A 100 0.42 -0.63 -16.95
CA TYR A 100 0.28 -1.59 -18.02
C TYR A 100 0.43 -0.90 -19.37
N SER A 101 1.33 -1.42 -20.20
CA SER A 101 1.59 -0.91 -21.55
C SER A 101 2.21 -2.06 -22.39
N PRO A 102 1.40 -2.98 -22.91
CA PRO A 102 1.89 -4.10 -23.71
C PRO A 102 2.43 -3.60 -25.05
N PRO A 103 3.37 -4.32 -25.67
CA PRO A 103 3.92 -3.95 -26.98
C PRO A 103 2.86 -3.96 -28.09
N LYS A 104 1.73 -4.64 -27.88
CA LYS A 104 0.58 -4.67 -28.76
C LYS A 104 -0.69 -4.64 -27.92
N ALA A 105 -1.60 -3.74 -28.26
CA ALA A 105 -2.91 -3.68 -27.61
C ALA A 105 -3.65 -5.02 -27.70
N SER A 106 -4.28 -5.44 -26.60
CA SER A 106 -5.13 -6.62 -26.60
C SER A 106 -6.27 -6.48 -27.63
N THR A 107 -6.68 -7.59 -28.18
CA THR A 107 -7.88 -7.71 -29.02
C THR A 107 -8.96 -8.52 -28.32
N ASP A 108 -8.73 -8.88 -27.05
CA ASP A 108 -9.65 -9.69 -26.27
C ASP A 108 -10.96 -8.93 -26.04
N LEU A 109 -12.05 -9.62 -26.26
CA LEU A 109 -13.40 -9.14 -25.98
C LEU A 109 -13.91 -9.78 -24.69
N ASN A 110 -14.65 -9.02 -23.89
CA ASN A 110 -15.21 -9.48 -22.61
C ASN A 110 -14.15 -10.07 -21.68
N PHE A 111 -12.94 -9.50 -21.69
CA PHE A 111 -11.88 -9.98 -20.81
C PHE A 111 -12.29 -9.85 -19.36
N SER A 112 -12.09 -10.93 -18.60
CA SER A 112 -12.25 -10.96 -17.14
C SER A 112 -11.10 -11.75 -16.54
N GLY A 113 -10.38 -11.13 -15.59
CA GLY A 113 -9.20 -11.72 -14.96
C GLY A 113 -8.16 -10.69 -14.58
N VAL A 114 -6.96 -11.17 -14.29
CA VAL A 114 -5.83 -10.32 -13.92
C VAL A 114 -5.22 -9.71 -15.17
N LEU A 115 -5.30 -8.38 -15.29
CA LEU A 115 -4.62 -7.64 -16.37
C LEU A 115 -3.11 -7.59 -16.13
N ILE A 116 -2.72 -7.30 -14.90
CA ILE A 116 -1.32 -7.18 -14.48
C ILE A 116 -1.18 -7.44 -12.98
N ASP A 117 -0.07 -8.04 -12.60
CA ASP A 117 0.39 -8.24 -11.22
C ASP A 117 1.90 -8.04 -11.23
N SER A 118 2.41 -6.93 -10.69
CA SER A 118 3.80 -6.52 -10.87
C SER A 118 4.28 -5.57 -9.78
N THR A 119 5.59 -5.28 -9.81
CA THR A 119 6.24 -4.32 -8.93
C THR A 119 7.05 -3.33 -9.75
N VAL A 120 7.02 -2.06 -9.35
CA VAL A 120 7.80 -1.00 -9.99
C VAL A 120 8.38 -0.07 -8.93
N ALA A 121 9.62 0.38 -9.15
CA ALA A 121 10.22 1.45 -8.36
C ALA A 121 9.54 2.78 -8.69
N VAL A 122 9.30 3.60 -7.66
CA VAL A 122 8.66 4.91 -7.77
C VAL A 122 9.44 5.95 -7.00
N THR A 123 9.25 7.22 -7.34
CA THR A 123 9.88 8.32 -6.64
C THR A 123 9.14 8.69 -5.35
N ASP A 124 9.82 9.37 -4.42
CA ASP A 124 9.20 9.91 -3.20
C ASP A 124 8.02 10.85 -3.52
N VAL A 125 8.07 11.55 -4.65
CA VAL A 125 6.99 12.42 -5.11
C VAL A 125 5.73 11.58 -5.39
N ILE A 126 5.86 10.47 -6.11
CA ILE A 126 4.74 9.57 -6.40
C ILE A 126 4.19 8.96 -5.11
N LEU A 127 5.07 8.50 -4.20
CA LEU A 127 4.67 7.97 -2.91
C LEU A 127 3.90 9.01 -2.07
N SER A 128 4.36 10.26 -2.06
CA SER A 128 3.68 11.34 -1.33
C SER A 128 2.29 11.62 -1.88
N GLN A 129 2.11 11.56 -3.20
CA GLN A 129 0.82 11.75 -3.86
C GLN A 129 -0.15 10.60 -3.58
N ILE A 130 0.33 9.36 -3.57
CA ILE A 130 -0.46 8.19 -3.19
C ILE A 130 -0.92 8.32 -1.73
N ARG A 131 -0.02 8.71 -0.82
CA ARG A 131 -0.31 8.89 0.61
C ARG A 131 -1.27 10.04 0.91
N ALA A 132 -1.37 11.00 0.01
CA ALA A 132 -2.29 12.13 0.14
C ALA A 132 -3.71 11.84 -0.38
N ASP A 133 -4.00 10.59 -0.80
CA ASP A 133 -5.29 10.17 -1.41
C ASP A 133 -5.71 11.03 -2.61
N THR A 134 -4.71 11.59 -3.34
CA THR A 134 -4.93 12.45 -4.50
C THR A 134 -4.58 11.76 -5.80
N THR A 135 -4.65 10.44 -5.84
CA THR A 135 -4.31 9.65 -7.02
C THR A 135 -5.47 8.75 -7.45
N TYR A 136 -5.49 8.41 -8.72
CA TYR A 136 -6.45 7.46 -9.25
C TYR A 136 -5.79 6.51 -10.26
N VAL A 137 -6.39 5.34 -10.41
CA VAL A 137 -6.06 4.39 -11.48
C VAL A 137 -7.10 4.50 -12.57
N ASN A 138 -6.68 4.48 -13.84
CA ASN A 138 -7.59 4.25 -14.95
C ASN A 138 -7.05 3.20 -15.92
N VAL A 139 -7.98 2.61 -16.68
CA VAL A 139 -7.70 1.64 -17.73
C VAL A 139 -8.29 2.17 -19.03
N HIS A 140 -7.48 2.11 -20.08
CA HIS A 140 -7.84 2.59 -21.41
C HIS A 140 -8.11 1.41 -22.35
N THR A 141 -9.07 1.59 -23.25
CA THR A 141 -9.41 0.64 -24.28
C THR A 141 -9.35 1.28 -25.68
N LYS A 142 -9.43 0.46 -26.71
CA LYS A 142 -9.51 0.99 -28.09
C LYS A 142 -10.77 1.82 -28.33
N VAL A 143 -11.85 1.50 -27.64
CA VAL A 143 -13.13 2.22 -27.74
C VAL A 143 -13.07 3.54 -26.98
N ASN A 144 -12.47 3.52 -25.80
CA ASN A 144 -12.31 4.69 -24.93
C ASN A 144 -10.81 4.93 -24.64
N PRO A 145 -10.07 5.50 -25.61
CA PRO A 145 -8.62 5.72 -25.48
C PRO A 145 -8.27 6.81 -24.45
N GLY A 146 -9.22 7.63 -24.04
CA GLY A 146 -9.07 8.59 -22.94
C GLY A 146 -9.26 8.00 -21.55
N GLY A 147 -9.82 6.79 -21.44
CA GLY A 147 -10.15 6.07 -20.22
C GLY A 147 -11.51 5.37 -20.36
N GLU A 148 -11.55 4.08 -20.10
CA GLU A 148 -12.76 3.27 -20.08
C GLU A 148 -13.36 3.20 -18.69
N ILE A 149 -12.52 2.92 -17.70
CA ILE A 149 -12.88 2.79 -16.28
C ILE A 149 -11.83 3.42 -15.39
N ARG A 150 -12.27 4.04 -14.30
CA ARG A 150 -11.44 4.78 -13.35
C ARG A 150 -11.88 4.55 -11.91
N GLY A 151 -10.92 4.65 -10.96
CA GLY A 151 -11.20 4.66 -9.52
C GLY A 151 -10.13 5.41 -8.73
N GLN A 152 -10.55 6.19 -7.73
CA GLN A 152 -9.61 6.81 -6.79
C GLN A 152 -8.93 5.73 -5.94
N LEU A 153 -7.62 5.89 -5.74
CA LEU A 153 -6.87 5.12 -4.77
C LEU A 153 -7.13 5.71 -3.38
N PHE A 154 -7.54 4.88 -2.45
CA PHE A 154 -7.66 5.26 -1.05
C PHE A 154 -7.03 4.19 -0.15
N ARG A 155 -6.45 4.65 0.96
CA ARG A 155 -5.80 3.77 1.92
C ARG A 155 -6.84 2.94 2.68
N PHE A 156 -6.60 1.65 2.82
CA PHE A 156 -7.46 0.76 3.61
C PHE A 156 -6.69 0.00 4.71
N GLN A 157 -5.35 0.07 4.71
CA GLN A 157 -4.48 -0.51 5.75
C GLN A 157 -3.18 0.29 5.87
#